data_9cfa9091d3b50acaee411f56676ab864
#
_entry.id   9cfa9091d3b50acaee411f56676ab864
#
_cell.length_a   1.000
_cell.length_b   1.000
_cell.length_c   1.000
_cell.angle_alpha   90.00
_cell.angle_beta   90.00
_cell.angle_gamma   90.00
#
_symmetry.space_group_name_H-M   'P 1'
#
loop_
_entity.id
_entity.type
_entity.pdbx_description
1 polymer ?
#
loop_
_entity_poly.entity_id
_entity_poly.type
_entity_poly.pdbx_seq_one_letter_code
_entity_poly.pdbx_strand_id
1 'polypeptide(L)'
;MRRWINIFCPLIMIFILTSYGFKRATKRVVAVPMTLKVNEPTEVLFPKNKTIIYPVMVAPPFLGSSYIGFKEALAFKESRGDYFITNTMGYLGKYQFGIGTLQLMGVYNATRFLNDPVLQEKVFHTNIARNKWILRRDIERFAGKRVGGVKVTESGILAAAHLAGAGNVKKYLRSYGEFDVKDNFGTSISYYMRKFSGYDISNIPAIRNPRI
;
A
#
# COMPACT_ATOMS: atom_id res chain seq x y z
N MET A 1 -1.40 -9.33 71.43
CA MET A 1 -1.29 -7.98 70.82
C MET A 1 -0.45 -7.93 69.53
N ARG A 2 0.75 -8.54 69.48
CA ARG A 2 1.62 -8.47 68.24
C ARG A 2 0.99 -9.03 66.93
N ARG A 3 0.10 -10.02 66.99
CA ARG A 3 -0.52 -10.62 65.77
C ARG A 3 -1.48 -9.68 65.06
N TRP A 4 -2.16 -8.83 65.78
CA TRP A 4 -3.13 -7.87 65.19
C TRP A 4 -2.45 -6.69 64.51
N ILE A 5 -1.27 -6.26 65.01
CA ILE A 5 -0.47 -5.19 64.41
C ILE A 5 0.00 -5.58 63.01
N ASN A 6 0.41 -6.85 62.83
CA ASN A 6 0.93 -7.33 61.53
C ASN A 6 -0.18 -7.44 60.43
N ILE A 7 -1.43 -7.45 60.82
CA ILE A 7 -2.57 -7.50 59.87
C ILE A 7 -3.16 -6.11 59.62
N PHE A 8 -3.33 -5.31 60.66
CA PHE A 8 -3.93 -3.98 60.54
C PHE A 8 -3.00 -2.93 59.97
N CYS A 9 -1.72 -2.98 60.23
CA CYS A 9 -0.75 -2.04 59.75
C CYS A 9 -0.65 -2.01 58.21
N PRO A 10 -0.48 -3.14 57.49
CA PRO A 10 -0.50 -3.15 56.04
C PRO A 10 -1.86 -2.76 55.43
N LEU A 11 -2.98 -3.12 56.05
CA LEU A 11 -4.31 -2.72 55.61
C LEU A 11 -4.53 -1.20 55.69
N ILE A 12 -4.09 -0.55 56.77
CA ILE A 12 -4.16 0.87 56.94
C ILE A 12 -3.25 1.58 55.90
N MET A 13 -2.06 1.01 55.64
CA MET A 13 -1.12 1.56 54.68
C MET A 13 -1.67 1.48 53.27
N ILE A 14 -2.33 0.37 52.90
CA ILE A 14 -3.03 0.24 51.59
C ILE A 14 -4.15 1.23 51.50
N PHE A 15 -4.95 1.42 52.55
CA PHE A 15 -6.05 2.37 52.56
C PHE A 15 -5.57 3.84 52.42
N ILE A 16 -4.48 4.20 53.06
CA ILE A 16 -3.88 5.51 52.91
C ILE A 16 -3.33 5.74 51.50
N LEU A 17 -2.64 4.75 50.92
CA LEU A 17 -2.09 4.83 49.56
C LEU A 17 -3.18 4.90 48.50
N THR A 18 -4.27 4.17 48.66
CA THR A 18 -5.42 4.21 47.70
C THR A 18 -6.26 5.46 47.84
N SER A 19 -6.39 6.03 49.07
CA SER A 19 -7.15 7.26 49.33
C SER A 19 -6.46 8.51 48.79
N TYR A 20 -5.14 8.54 48.68
CA TYR A 20 -4.40 9.67 48.10
C TYR A 20 -4.52 9.78 46.59
N GLY A 21 -4.96 8.73 45.88
CA GLY A 21 -5.12 8.70 44.42
C GLY A 21 -6.41 9.31 43.87
N PHE A 22 -7.42 9.55 44.69
CA PHE A 22 -8.72 10.08 44.24
C PHE A 22 -8.80 11.63 44.37
N LYS A 23 -7.87 12.35 43.75
CA LYS A 23 -8.16 13.74 43.40
C LYS A 23 -9.10 13.71 42.20
N ARG A 24 -10.41 13.94 42.46
CA ARG A 24 -11.36 14.24 41.39
C ARG A 24 -10.78 15.40 40.58
N ALA A 25 -10.48 15.10 39.29
CA ALA A 25 -10.15 16.13 38.33
C ALA A 25 -11.33 17.11 38.25
N THR A 26 -11.22 18.25 38.89
CA THR A 26 -12.17 19.32 38.70
C THR A 26 -12.09 19.74 37.25
N LYS A 27 -13.16 19.52 36.47
CA LYS A 27 -13.27 20.07 35.12
C LYS A 27 -13.06 21.58 35.24
N ARG A 28 -11.90 22.06 34.81
CA ARG A 28 -11.73 23.51 34.63
C ARG A 28 -12.71 23.94 33.53
N VAL A 29 -13.75 24.59 33.93
CA VAL A 29 -14.63 25.32 33.00
C VAL A 29 -13.80 26.49 32.49
N VAL A 30 -13.25 26.35 31.29
CA VAL A 30 -12.56 27.43 30.59
C VAL A 30 -13.63 28.42 30.16
N ALA A 31 -13.68 29.60 30.80
CA ALA A 31 -14.56 30.65 30.36
C ALA A 31 -14.13 31.15 28.98
N VAL A 32 -15.01 31.00 27.99
CA VAL A 32 -14.77 31.52 26.65
C VAL A 32 -14.79 33.05 26.71
N PRO A 33 -13.71 33.74 26.27
CA PRO A 33 -13.68 35.20 26.24
C PRO A 33 -14.88 35.76 25.46
N MET A 34 -15.44 36.85 25.90
CA MET A 34 -16.63 37.47 25.26
C MET A 34 -16.40 37.79 23.78
N THR A 35 -15.17 38.12 23.40
CA THR A 35 -14.73 38.34 22.01
C THR A 35 -14.81 37.11 21.10
N LEU A 36 -14.90 35.90 21.67
CA LEU A 36 -15.03 34.66 20.95
C LEU A 36 -16.44 34.06 21.01
N LYS A 37 -17.37 34.73 21.69
CA LYS A 37 -18.79 34.38 21.71
C LYS A 37 -19.49 34.99 20.52
N VAL A 38 -19.99 34.16 19.63
CA VAL A 38 -20.81 34.56 18.50
C VAL A 38 -22.26 34.42 18.93
N ASN A 39 -23.02 35.53 18.99
CA ASN A 39 -24.42 35.55 19.42
C ASN A 39 -25.40 35.33 18.25
N GLU A 40 -24.94 35.39 17.03
CA GLU A 40 -25.75 35.20 15.82
C GLU A 40 -25.01 34.24 14.84
N PRO A 41 -25.74 33.53 13.98
CA PRO A 41 -25.11 32.70 12.92
C PRO A 41 -24.23 33.57 12.03
N THR A 42 -22.93 33.34 12.08
CA THR A 42 -21.98 34.07 11.23
C THR A 42 -21.89 33.39 9.88
N GLU A 43 -22.18 34.11 8.82
CA GLU A 43 -22.00 33.63 7.47
C GLU A 43 -20.50 33.48 7.18
N VAL A 44 -20.04 32.26 6.98
CA VAL A 44 -18.64 31.97 6.65
C VAL A 44 -18.47 32.16 5.15
N LEU A 45 -17.96 33.31 4.73
CA LEU A 45 -17.54 33.54 3.36
C LEU A 45 -16.23 32.79 3.11
N PHE A 46 -16.32 31.64 2.45
CA PHE A 46 -15.13 30.97 1.93
C PHE A 46 -14.55 31.84 0.81
N PRO A 47 -13.27 32.27 0.90
CA PRO A 47 -12.63 32.99 -0.20
C PRO A 47 -12.62 32.10 -1.44
N LYS A 48 -13.32 32.54 -2.49
CA LYS A 48 -13.50 31.81 -3.76
C LYS A 48 -12.18 31.50 -4.51
N ASN A 49 -11.04 32.03 -4.07
CA ASN A 49 -9.77 31.96 -4.79
C ASN A 49 -8.55 31.60 -3.94
N LYS A 50 -8.70 30.95 -2.80
CA LYS A 50 -7.55 30.26 -2.19
C LYS A 50 -7.63 28.80 -2.59
N THR A 51 -6.79 28.38 -3.53
CA THR A 51 -6.43 26.98 -3.69
C THR A 51 -5.80 26.54 -2.38
N ILE A 52 -6.62 26.02 -1.49
CA ILE A 52 -6.12 25.38 -0.27
C ILE A 52 -5.47 24.08 -0.76
N ILE A 53 -4.18 24.10 -0.94
CA ILE A 53 -3.38 22.88 -1.10
C ILE A 53 -3.42 22.20 0.25
N TYR A 54 -4.47 21.42 0.49
CA TYR A 54 -4.41 20.45 1.55
C TYR A 54 -3.29 19.48 1.18
N PRO A 55 -2.36 19.15 2.08
CA PRO A 55 -1.58 17.94 1.90
C PRO A 55 -2.59 16.80 1.98
N VAL A 56 -3.12 16.41 0.83
CA VAL A 56 -4.01 15.26 0.73
C VAL A 56 -3.14 14.07 1.11
N MET A 57 -3.26 13.60 2.34
CA MET A 57 -2.89 12.23 2.65
C MET A 57 -3.88 11.36 1.88
N VAL A 58 -3.56 11.14 0.60
CA VAL A 58 -4.33 10.25 -0.26
C VAL A 58 -4.03 8.84 0.20
N ALA A 59 -4.82 8.36 1.16
CA ALA A 59 -4.95 6.92 1.32
C ALA A 59 -5.61 6.41 0.03
N PRO A 60 -5.07 5.37 -0.64
CA PRO A 60 -5.73 4.82 -1.81
C PRO A 60 -7.12 4.38 -1.42
N PRO A 61 -8.17 4.72 -2.20
CA PRO A 61 -9.49 4.21 -1.91
C PRO A 61 -9.44 2.69 -1.87
N PHE A 62 -10.04 2.08 -0.86
CA PHE A 62 -10.13 0.63 -0.78
C PHE A 62 -11.13 0.16 -1.85
N LEU A 63 -10.60 -0.31 -2.97
CA LEU A 63 -11.37 -0.79 -4.12
C LEU A 63 -11.68 -2.30 -4.06
N GLY A 64 -11.64 -2.86 -2.85
CA GLY A 64 -11.83 -4.29 -2.63
C GLY A 64 -10.68 -5.15 -3.18
N SER A 65 -10.90 -6.47 -3.20
CA SER A 65 -9.92 -7.46 -3.68
C SER A 65 -10.06 -7.78 -5.18
N SER A 66 -10.71 -6.92 -5.96
CA SER A 66 -10.89 -7.07 -7.41
C SER A 66 -9.60 -6.73 -8.18
N TYR A 67 -9.60 -7.00 -9.51
CA TYR A 67 -8.53 -6.55 -10.40
C TYR A 67 -8.32 -5.03 -10.38
N ILE A 68 -9.41 -4.25 -10.26
CA ILE A 68 -9.30 -2.79 -10.14
C ILE A 68 -8.56 -2.44 -8.84
N GLY A 69 -8.93 -3.07 -7.73
CA GLY A 69 -8.21 -2.90 -6.46
C GLY A 69 -6.73 -3.27 -6.56
N PHE A 70 -6.41 -4.37 -7.24
CA PHE A 70 -5.03 -4.80 -7.49
C PHE A 70 -4.21 -3.74 -8.23
N LYS A 71 -4.70 -3.28 -9.40
CA LYS A 71 -3.96 -2.33 -10.23
C LYS A 71 -3.79 -0.97 -9.55
N GLU A 72 -4.81 -0.47 -8.85
CA GLU A 72 -4.72 0.82 -8.15
C GLU A 72 -3.82 0.74 -6.90
N ALA A 73 -3.86 -0.36 -6.15
CA ALA A 73 -2.95 -0.58 -5.02
C ALA A 73 -1.49 -0.65 -5.49
N LEU A 74 -1.23 -1.30 -6.63
CA LEU A 74 0.10 -1.37 -7.22
C LEU A 74 0.54 0.01 -7.73
N ALA A 75 -0.31 0.71 -8.50
CA ALA A 75 -0.06 2.06 -8.97
C ALA A 75 0.25 3.04 -7.83
N PHE A 76 -0.49 2.93 -6.72
CA PHE A 76 -0.23 3.77 -5.56
C PHE A 76 1.14 3.49 -4.93
N LYS A 77 1.57 2.25 -4.91
CA LYS A 77 2.92 1.88 -4.42
C LYS A 77 4.02 2.40 -5.34
N GLU A 78 3.81 2.41 -6.67
CA GLU A 78 4.81 2.80 -7.67
C GLU A 78 4.95 4.32 -7.79
N SER A 79 3.83 5.05 -7.92
CA SER A 79 3.83 6.48 -8.24
C SER A 79 2.82 7.31 -7.44
N ARG A 80 2.11 6.71 -6.48
CA ARG A 80 0.90 7.27 -5.85
C ARG A 80 -0.26 7.50 -6.85
N GLY A 81 -0.22 6.78 -7.98
CA GLY A 81 -1.22 6.87 -9.03
C GLY A 81 -1.00 7.99 -10.05
N ASP A 82 0.16 8.64 -10.03
CA ASP A 82 0.49 9.73 -10.96
C ASP A 82 0.91 9.18 -12.33
N TYR A 83 0.13 9.55 -13.37
CA TYR A 83 0.41 9.16 -14.75
C TYR A 83 1.59 9.90 -15.38
N PHE A 84 1.93 11.09 -14.92
CA PHE A 84 2.83 11.99 -15.59
C PHE A 84 4.23 12.05 -14.98
N ILE A 85 4.51 11.21 -13.99
CA ILE A 85 5.79 11.20 -13.29
C ILE A 85 6.83 10.32 -13.99
N THR A 86 8.06 10.79 -13.97
CA THR A 86 9.26 9.99 -14.27
C THR A 86 10.14 10.00 -13.03
N ASN A 87 10.56 8.82 -12.55
CA ASN A 87 11.45 8.76 -11.39
C ASN A 87 12.91 9.02 -11.77
N THR A 88 13.78 9.11 -10.76
CA THR A 88 15.22 9.39 -10.94
C THR A 88 15.96 8.31 -11.73
N MET A 89 15.37 7.12 -11.90
CA MET A 89 15.94 6.01 -12.68
C MET A 89 15.36 5.90 -14.08
N GLY A 90 14.49 6.84 -14.50
CA GLY A 90 13.88 6.86 -15.82
C GLY A 90 12.68 5.92 -15.99
N TYR A 91 12.07 5.42 -14.91
CA TYR A 91 10.80 4.68 -15.00
C TYR A 91 9.63 5.66 -15.14
N LEU A 92 8.66 5.29 -15.97
CA LEU A 92 7.64 6.16 -16.52
C LEU A 92 6.23 5.86 -16.02
N GLY A 93 5.50 6.89 -15.65
CA GLY A 93 4.06 6.94 -15.46
C GLY A 93 3.54 6.24 -14.23
N LYS A 94 2.23 6.05 -14.20
CA LYS A 94 1.47 5.50 -13.07
C LYS A 94 2.02 4.19 -12.51
N TYR A 95 2.50 3.32 -13.40
CA TYR A 95 3.00 1.98 -13.05
C TYR A 95 4.52 1.86 -13.12
N GLN A 96 5.23 2.94 -13.29
CA GLN A 96 6.69 3.00 -13.33
C GLN A 96 7.32 1.98 -14.28
N PHE A 97 6.96 2.07 -15.58
CA PHE A 97 7.50 1.18 -16.60
C PHE A 97 8.88 1.63 -17.10
N GLY A 98 9.81 0.68 -17.17
CA GLY A 98 11.08 0.89 -17.87
C GLY A 98 10.90 0.81 -19.38
N ILE A 99 11.73 1.56 -20.14
CA ILE A 99 11.66 1.64 -21.62
C ILE A 99 11.75 0.26 -22.28
N GLY A 100 12.61 -0.62 -21.80
CA GLY A 100 12.73 -1.98 -22.33
C GLY A 100 11.43 -2.78 -22.21
N THR A 101 10.68 -2.62 -21.12
CA THR A 101 9.38 -3.27 -20.94
C THR A 101 8.33 -2.67 -21.89
N LEU A 102 8.33 -1.36 -22.11
CA LEU A 102 7.45 -0.71 -23.07
C LEU A 102 7.67 -1.23 -24.50
N GLN A 103 8.93 -1.36 -24.89
CA GLN A 103 9.30 -1.90 -26.22
C GLN A 103 8.83 -3.35 -26.41
N LEU A 104 8.90 -4.19 -25.35
CA LEU A 104 8.35 -5.54 -25.37
C LEU A 104 6.83 -5.56 -25.61
N MET A 105 6.11 -4.51 -25.18
CA MET A 105 4.67 -4.34 -25.39
C MET A 105 4.33 -3.66 -26.72
N GLY A 106 5.33 -3.25 -27.52
CA GLY A 106 5.14 -2.55 -28.81
C GLY A 106 5.11 -1.02 -28.69
N VAL A 107 5.44 -0.47 -27.53
CA VAL A 107 5.46 0.98 -27.30
C VAL A 107 6.90 1.49 -27.36
N TYR A 108 7.21 2.29 -28.40
CA TYR A 108 8.56 2.80 -28.65
C TYR A 108 8.72 4.31 -28.36
N ASN A 109 7.61 5.03 -28.23
CA ASN A 109 7.62 6.46 -27.94
C ASN A 109 7.31 6.72 -26.47
N ALA A 110 8.36 6.97 -25.68
CA ALA A 110 8.26 7.21 -24.25
C ALA A 110 7.46 8.47 -23.90
N THR A 111 7.60 9.54 -24.67
CA THR A 111 6.87 10.79 -24.46
C THR A 111 5.38 10.61 -24.68
N ARG A 112 5.00 9.91 -25.78
CA ARG A 112 3.59 9.56 -26.01
C ARG A 112 3.04 8.70 -24.87
N PHE A 113 3.80 7.69 -24.42
CA PHE A 113 3.38 6.84 -23.31
C PHE A 113 3.12 7.65 -22.04
N LEU A 114 4.03 8.56 -21.67
CA LEU A 114 3.92 9.37 -20.46
C LEU A 114 2.70 10.30 -20.49
N ASN A 115 2.32 10.80 -21.67
CA ASN A 115 1.20 11.74 -21.83
C ASN A 115 -0.12 11.08 -22.21
N ASP A 116 -0.19 9.73 -22.25
CA ASP A 116 -1.41 8.99 -22.62
C ASP A 116 -1.82 8.00 -21.50
N PRO A 117 -2.67 8.44 -20.54
CA PRO A 117 -3.16 7.57 -19.47
C PRO A 117 -3.85 6.30 -19.97
N VAL A 118 -4.57 6.36 -21.09
CA VAL A 118 -5.27 5.19 -21.67
C VAL A 118 -4.25 4.17 -22.18
N LEU A 119 -3.18 4.64 -22.80
CA LEU A 119 -2.09 3.78 -23.24
C LEU A 119 -1.39 3.12 -22.04
N GLN A 120 -1.18 3.85 -20.94
CA GLN A 120 -0.57 3.31 -19.73
C GLN A 120 -1.40 2.18 -19.12
N GLU A 121 -2.72 2.33 -19.05
CA GLU A 121 -3.64 1.28 -18.58
C GLU A 121 -3.59 0.04 -19.48
N LYS A 122 -3.58 0.22 -20.81
CA LYS A 122 -3.45 -0.87 -21.78
C LYS A 122 -2.12 -1.61 -21.61
N VAL A 123 -1.00 -0.88 -21.49
CA VAL A 123 0.33 -1.46 -21.27
C VAL A 123 0.35 -2.29 -19.99
N PHE A 124 -0.20 -1.77 -18.90
CA PHE A 124 -0.26 -2.49 -17.64
C PHE A 124 -1.02 -3.81 -17.78
N HIS A 125 -2.23 -3.76 -18.33
CA HIS A 125 -3.05 -4.96 -18.59
C HIS A 125 -2.30 -5.99 -19.45
N THR A 126 -1.69 -5.53 -20.54
CA THR A 126 -0.93 -6.37 -21.48
C THR A 126 0.29 -7.02 -20.79
N ASN A 127 1.01 -6.26 -19.95
CA ASN A 127 2.15 -6.77 -19.19
C ASN A 127 1.73 -7.82 -18.15
N ILE A 128 0.62 -7.62 -17.45
CA ILE A 128 0.07 -8.62 -16.52
C ILE A 128 -0.32 -9.89 -17.26
N ALA A 129 -1.02 -9.79 -18.38
CA ALA A 129 -1.41 -10.94 -19.21
C ALA A 129 -0.18 -11.74 -19.71
N ARG A 130 0.88 -11.03 -20.13
CA ARG A 130 2.15 -11.64 -20.53
C ARG A 130 2.85 -12.35 -19.37
N ASN A 131 2.97 -11.70 -18.23
CA ASN A 131 3.61 -12.27 -17.05
C ASN A 131 2.83 -13.50 -16.53
N LYS A 132 1.50 -13.45 -16.57
CA LYS A 132 0.63 -14.59 -16.23
C LYS A 132 0.93 -15.78 -17.14
N TRP A 133 1.09 -15.57 -18.45
CA TRP A 133 1.46 -16.66 -19.35
C TRP A 133 2.87 -17.20 -19.09
N ILE A 134 3.87 -16.33 -18.87
CA ILE A 134 5.25 -16.74 -18.60
C ILE A 134 5.33 -17.57 -17.30
N LEU A 135 4.56 -17.18 -16.29
CA LEU A 135 4.58 -17.77 -14.95
C LEU A 135 3.49 -18.83 -14.74
N ARG A 136 2.65 -19.17 -15.74
CA ARG A 136 1.48 -20.04 -15.57
C ARG A 136 1.77 -21.36 -14.86
N ARG A 137 2.89 -22.03 -15.19
CA ARG A 137 3.31 -23.27 -14.54
C ARG A 137 3.77 -23.07 -13.10
N ASP A 138 4.42 -21.93 -12.83
CA ASP A 138 4.87 -21.58 -11.48
C ASP A 138 3.68 -21.14 -10.62
N ILE A 139 2.70 -20.45 -11.19
CA ILE A 139 1.42 -20.11 -10.53
C ILE A 139 0.70 -21.40 -10.13
N GLU A 140 0.48 -22.32 -11.08
CA GLU A 140 -0.17 -23.61 -10.83
C GLU A 140 0.54 -24.41 -9.73
N ARG A 141 1.89 -24.43 -9.76
CA ARG A 141 2.71 -25.20 -8.82
C ARG A 141 2.73 -24.60 -7.41
N PHE A 142 2.78 -23.28 -7.27
CA PHE A 142 3.09 -22.61 -6.01
C PHE A 142 1.92 -21.83 -5.39
N ALA A 143 0.86 -21.46 -6.12
CA ALA A 143 -0.28 -20.79 -5.57
C ALA A 143 -0.92 -21.62 -4.43
N GLY A 144 -1.24 -20.95 -3.33
CA GLY A 144 -1.74 -21.58 -2.11
C GLY A 144 -0.67 -22.10 -1.15
N LYS A 145 0.57 -22.33 -1.60
CA LYS A 145 1.68 -22.83 -0.79
C LYS A 145 2.41 -21.70 -0.06
N ARG A 146 3.27 -22.06 0.88
CA ARG A 146 4.21 -21.12 1.52
C ARG A 146 5.60 -21.28 0.92
N VAL A 147 6.21 -20.14 0.53
CA VAL A 147 7.57 -20.07 0.00
C VAL A 147 8.29 -18.95 0.75
N GLY A 148 9.43 -19.22 1.35
CA GLY A 148 10.16 -18.24 2.17
C GLY A 148 9.30 -17.61 3.29
N GLY A 149 8.38 -18.40 3.90
CA GLY A 149 7.45 -17.90 4.92
C GLY A 149 6.25 -17.09 4.39
N VAL A 150 6.17 -16.82 3.08
CA VAL A 150 5.09 -16.06 2.45
C VAL A 150 4.05 -16.99 1.83
N LYS A 151 2.76 -16.74 2.09
CA LYS A 151 1.67 -17.39 1.36
C LYS A 151 1.66 -16.87 -0.07
N VAL A 152 1.90 -17.76 -1.02
CA VAL A 152 1.97 -17.42 -2.45
C VAL A 152 0.55 -17.36 -3.02
N THR A 153 0.24 -16.28 -3.72
CA THR A 153 -1.01 -16.11 -4.48
C THR A 153 -0.70 -15.70 -5.91
N GLU A 154 -1.63 -15.90 -6.83
CA GLU A 154 -1.46 -15.47 -8.21
C GLU A 154 -1.19 -13.96 -8.31
N SER A 155 -1.97 -13.14 -7.61
CA SER A 155 -1.80 -11.68 -7.58
C SER A 155 -0.44 -11.27 -7.00
N GLY A 156 0.00 -11.94 -5.93
CA GLY A 156 1.33 -11.70 -5.35
C GLY A 156 2.46 -12.03 -6.31
N ILE A 157 2.37 -13.15 -7.05
CA ILE A 157 3.32 -13.53 -8.10
C ILE A 157 3.39 -12.47 -9.20
N LEU A 158 2.24 -11.97 -9.68
CA LEU A 158 2.20 -11.01 -10.78
C LEU A 158 2.65 -9.61 -10.35
N ALA A 159 2.36 -9.18 -9.13
CA ALA A 159 2.92 -7.96 -8.58
C ALA A 159 4.45 -8.03 -8.45
N ALA A 160 4.97 -9.15 -7.93
CA ALA A 160 6.41 -9.37 -7.85
C ALA A 160 7.07 -9.43 -9.24
N ALA A 161 6.35 -9.95 -10.25
CA ALA A 161 6.84 -9.97 -11.63
C ALA A 161 6.87 -8.57 -12.27
N HIS A 162 5.98 -7.68 -11.85
CA HIS A 162 6.03 -6.28 -12.25
C HIS A 162 7.28 -5.60 -11.68
N LEU A 163 7.59 -5.79 -10.39
CA LEU A 163 8.76 -5.22 -9.72
C LEU A 163 10.09 -5.74 -10.30
N ALA A 164 10.26 -7.05 -10.33
CA ALA A 164 11.56 -7.70 -10.54
C ALA A 164 11.68 -8.47 -11.86
N GLY A 165 10.59 -8.52 -12.62
CA GLY A 165 10.48 -9.34 -13.83
C GLY A 165 10.21 -10.83 -13.56
N ALA A 166 9.52 -11.48 -14.48
CA ALA A 166 9.10 -12.89 -14.36
C ALA A 166 10.28 -13.87 -14.16
N GLY A 167 11.46 -13.57 -14.71
CA GLY A 167 12.65 -14.41 -14.56
C GLY A 167 13.13 -14.52 -13.11
N ASN A 168 13.20 -13.41 -12.40
CA ASN A 168 13.61 -13.37 -10.99
C ASN A 168 12.54 -13.99 -10.08
N VAL A 169 11.26 -13.80 -10.39
CA VAL A 169 10.17 -14.48 -9.67
C VAL A 169 10.25 -16.00 -9.81
N LYS A 170 10.58 -16.52 -11.01
CA LYS A 170 10.83 -17.96 -11.19
C LYS A 170 11.98 -18.46 -10.30
N LYS A 171 13.08 -17.71 -10.23
CA LYS A 171 14.21 -18.07 -9.37
C LYS A 171 13.80 -18.09 -7.90
N TYR A 172 13.09 -17.05 -7.43
CA TYR A 172 12.58 -16.99 -6.06
C TYR A 172 11.68 -18.19 -5.71
N LEU A 173 10.69 -18.48 -6.54
CA LEU A 173 9.75 -19.57 -6.28
C LEU A 173 10.45 -20.94 -6.29
N ARG A 174 11.34 -21.18 -7.24
CA ARG A 174 12.03 -22.47 -7.42
C ARG A 174 13.16 -22.70 -6.41
N SER A 175 13.74 -21.65 -5.86
CA SER A 175 14.68 -21.73 -4.72
C SER A 175 13.96 -21.75 -3.36
N TYR A 176 12.62 -21.85 -3.35
CA TYR A 176 11.82 -21.82 -2.12
C TYR A 176 12.08 -20.59 -1.24
N GLY A 177 12.40 -19.45 -1.88
CA GLY A 177 12.59 -18.15 -1.20
C GLY A 177 14.04 -17.81 -0.87
N GLU A 178 15.02 -18.67 -1.16
CA GLU A 178 16.45 -18.39 -0.92
C GLU A 178 16.95 -17.24 -1.81
N PHE A 179 16.47 -17.17 -3.05
CA PHE A 179 16.80 -16.12 -4.00
C PHE A 179 15.80 -14.97 -3.95
N ASP A 180 15.87 -14.11 -2.93
CA ASP A 180 14.98 -12.95 -2.76
C ASP A 180 15.69 -11.65 -3.18
N VAL A 181 15.57 -11.32 -4.46
CA VAL A 181 16.18 -10.10 -5.04
C VAL A 181 15.45 -8.87 -4.54
N LYS A 182 16.22 -7.82 -4.24
CA LYS A 182 15.72 -6.49 -3.92
C LYS A 182 15.95 -5.56 -5.11
N ASP A 183 15.01 -4.63 -5.28
CA ASP A 183 15.18 -3.50 -6.21
C ASP A 183 16.18 -2.47 -5.64
N ASN A 184 16.44 -1.42 -6.40
CA ASN A 184 17.36 -0.37 -6.00
C ASN A 184 16.88 0.45 -4.78
N PHE A 185 15.62 0.31 -4.39
CA PHE A 185 15.02 0.92 -3.20
C PHE A 185 14.94 -0.05 -2.01
N GLY A 186 15.51 -1.24 -2.15
CA GLY A 186 15.52 -2.25 -1.10
C GLY A 186 14.24 -3.09 -0.99
N THR A 187 13.32 -2.97 -1.95
CA THR A 187 12.06 -3.72 -1.94
C THR A 187 12.25 -5.11 -2.53
N SER A 188 11.88 -6.16 -1.78
CA SER A 188 12.09 -7.54 -2.18
C SER A 188 10.88 -8.17 -2.90
N ILE A 189 11.14 -9.28 -3.63
CA ILE A 189 10.11 -10.12 -4.25
C ILE A 189 9.12 -10.62 -3.18
N SER A 190 9.63 -11.12 -2.05
CA SER A 190 8.81 -11.64 -0.95
C SER A 190 7.87 -10.56 -0.36
N TYR A 191 8.36 -9.32 -0.26
CA TYR A 191 7.55 -8.19 0.19
C TYR A 191 6.38 -7.92 -0.75
N TYR A 192 6.62 -7.87 -2.09
CA TYR A 192 5.55 -7.66 -3.08
C TYR A 192 4.55 -8.80 -3.08
N MET A 193 5.02 -10.06 -3.02
CA MET A 193 4.14 -11.22 -2.93
C MET A 193 3.20 -11.15 -1.73
N ARG A 194 3.70 -10.72 -0.58
CA ARG A 194 2.90 -10.57 0.65
C ARG A 194 1.93 -9.40 0.54
N LYS A 195 2.42 -8.24 0.10
CA LYS A 195 1.65 -6.99 0.05
C LYS A 195 0.47 -7.07 -0.91
N PHE A 196 0.66 -7.71 -2.07
CA PHE A 196 -0.35 -7.81 -3.12
C PHE A 196 -1.03 -9.19 -3.16
N SER A 197 -1.03 -9.90 -2.05
CA SER A 197 -1.71 -11.18 -1.90
C SER A 197 -3.23 -11.01 -1.81
N GLY A 198 -3.97 -11.93 -2.42
CA GLY A 198 -5.43 -12.07 -2.20
C GLY A 198 -6.32 -11.24 -3.10
N TYR A 199 -5.77 -10.60 -4.13
CA TYR A 199 -6.60 -9.96 -5.16
C TYR A 199 -7.08 -10.98 -6.19
N ASP A 200 -8.31 -10.81 -6.66
CA ASP A 200 -8.86 -11.58 -7.78
C ASP A 200 -8.42 -10.99 -9.12
N ILE A 201 -7.63 -11.76 -9.84
CA ILE A 201 -7.12 -11.42 -11.17
C ILE A 201 -7.45 -12.53 -12.19
N SER A 202 -8.45 -13.36 -11.87
CA SER A 202 -8.90 -14.47 -12.71
C SER A 202 -9.40 -14.02 -14.08
N ASN A 203 -9.96 -12.80 -14.14
CA ASN A 203 -10.45 -12.18 -15.37
C ASN A 203 -9.35 -11.78 -16.37
N ILE A 204 -8.07 -11.83 -15.99
CA ILE A 204 -6.97 -11.52 -16.89
C ILE A 204 -6.52 -12.80 -17.61
N PRO A 205 -6.59 -12.85 -18.95
CA PRO A 205 -6.14 -14.02 -19.69
C PRO A 205 -4.61 -14.12 -19.71
N ALA A 206 -4.09 -15.35 -19.75
CA ALA A 206 -2.67 -15.59 -19.94
C ALA A 206 -2.35 -15.58 -21.46
N ILE A 207 -1.62 -14.57 -21.94
CA ILE A 207 -1.35 -14.39 -23.37
C ILE A 207 0.17 -14.43 -23.62
N ARG A 208 0.60 -15.23 -24.62
CA ARG A 208 2.03 -15.53 -24.83
C ARG A 208 2.89 -14.33 -25.21
N ASN A 209 2.54 -13.56 -26.17
CA ASN A 209 3.28 -12.39 -26.65
C ASN A 209 2.30 -11.26 -27.00
N PRO A 210 1.54 -10.76 -26.03
CA PRO A 210 0.58 -9.70 -26.31
C PRO A 210 1.34 -8.42 -26.66
N ARG A 211 0.78 -7.64 -27.58
CA ARG A 211 1.25 -6.31 -27.99
C ARG A 211 0.07 -5.35 -28.06
N ILE A 212 0.36 -4.08 -28.01
CA ILE A 212 -0.59 -2.98 -28.15
C ILE A 212 -0.57 -2.48 -29.58
#